data_b0c98f9e4824d29c9894ba7c09b4a723
#
_entry.id   b0c98f9e4824d29c9894ba7c09b4a723
#
_cell.length_a   1.000
_cell.length_b   1.000
_cell.length_c   1.000
_cell.angle_alpha   90.00
_cell.angle_beta   90.00
_cell.angle_gamma   90.00
#
_symmetry.space_group_name_H-M   'P 1'
#
loop_
_entity.id
_entity.type
_entity.pdbx_description
1 polymer ?
#
loop_
_entity_poly.entity_id
_entity_poly.type
_entity_poly.pdbx_seq_one_letter_code
_entity_poly.pdbx_strand_id
1 'polypeptide(L)'
;LFPYTTLFRSARERIMGGCYAHPIVIEDNVWIGAGVHIMGGVTIGRNSVIGAGSVVTKDVPENVIAAGVPCKVIREITDKDKTDFLG
;
A
#
# COMPACT_ATOMS: atom_id res chain seq x y z
N LEU A 1 -4.16 5.44 8.62
CA LEU A 1 -3.29 4.48 7.94
C LEU A 1 -3.48 3.06 8.46
N PHE A 2 -3.44 2.92 9.75
CA PHE A 2 -3.55 1.61 10.38
C PHE A 2 -4.91 0.95 10.22
N PRO A 3 -6.01 1.69 10.12
CA PRO A 3 -7.29 1.05 9.85
C PRO A 3 -7.30 0.17 8.62
N TYR A 4 -6.47 0.46 7.64
CA TYR A 4 -6.40 -0.37 6.44
C TYR A 4 -5.94 -1.78 6.72
N THR A 5 -4.92 -1.92 7.55
CA THR A 5 -4.42 -3.25 7.92
C THR A 5 -5.51 -4.04 8.64
N THR A 6 -6.25 -3.39 9.52
CA THR A 6 -7.34 -4.02 10.24
C THR A 6 -8.46 -4.42 9.29
N LEU A 7 -8.82 -3.56 8.36
CA LEU A 7 -9.87 -3.86 7.38
C LEU A 7 -9.49 -5.03 6.50
N PHE A 8 -8.26 -5.08 6.04
CA PHE A 8 -7.80 -6.18 5.19
C PHE A 8 -7.85 -7.49 5.95
N ARG A 9 -7.44 -7.48 7.20
CA ARG A 9 -7.47 -8.69 8.01
C ARG A 9 -8.90 -9.21 8.14
N SER A 10 -9.84 -8.33 8.46
CA SER A 10 -11.23 -8.72 8.59
C SER A 10 -11.82 -9.18 7.27
N ALA A 11 -11.54 -8.48 6.19
CA ALA A 11 -12.03 -8.85 4.87
C ALA A 11 -11.49 -10.19 4.45
N ARG A 12 -10.21 -10.46 4.72
CA ARG A 12 -9.59 -11.74 4.40
C ARG A 12 -10.26 -12.88 5.13
N GLU A 13 -10.55 -12.68 6.39
CA GLU A 13 -11.22 -13.70 7.20
C GLU A 13 -12.60 -14.03 6.63
N ARG A 14 -13.34 -13.03 6.22
CA ARG A 14 -14.66 -13.25 5.63
C ARG A 14 -14.60 -13.96 4.29
N ILE A 15 -13.64 -13.58 3.46
CA ILE A 15 -13.48 -14.14 2.12
C ILE A 15 -13.06 -15.60 2.20
N MET A 16 -12.20 -15.92 3.15
CA MET A 16 -11.70 -17.29 3.29
C MET A 16 -12.78 -18.29 3.64
N GLY A 17 -13.95 -17.82 4.00
CA GLY A 17 -15.08 -18.70 4.27
C GLY A 17 -15.67 -19.37 3.05
N GLY A 18 -15.28 -19.01 1.82
CA GLY A 18 -15.86 -19.62 0.65
C GLY A 18 -15.28 -19.24 -0.69
N CYS A 19 -14.29 -18.36 -0.73
CA CYS A 19 -13.72 -17.87 -1.97
C CYS A 19 -12.21 -17.85 -1.88
N TYR A 20 -11.57 -17.74 -3.03
CA TYR A 20 -10.14 -17.49 -3.05
C TYR A 20 -9.84 -16.16 -2.42
N ALA A 21 -8.90 -16.17 -1.49
CA ALA A 21 -8.36 -14.95 -0.93
C ALA A 21 -6.94 -14.76 -1.44
N HIS A 22 -6.68 -13.61 -2.05
CA HIS A 22 -5.34 -13.21 -2.43
C HIS A 22 -4.88 -12.22 -1.38
N PRO A 23 -3.99 -12.62 -0.47
CA PRO A 23 -3.60 -11.75 0.63
C PRO A 23 -2.91 -10.49 0.13
N ILE A 24 -3.17 -9.40 0.82
CA ILE A 24 -2.47 -8.15 0.61
C ILE A 24 -1.39 -8.08 1.66
N VAL A 25 -0.17 -7.81 1.23
CA VAL A 25 0.97 -7.69 2.13
C VAL A 25 1.43 -6.23 2.13
N ILE A 26 1.43 -5.63 3.30
CA ILE A 26 1.96 -4.28 3.48
C ILE A 26 3.14 -4.42 4.42
N GLU A 27 4.33 -4.15 3.91
CA GLU A 27 5.55 -4.28 4.68
C GLU A 27 5.72 -3.12 5.66
N ASP A 28 6.84 -3.11 6.38
CA ASP A 28 7.03 -2.14 7.45
C ASP A 28 7.17 -0.72 6.93
N ASN A 29 6.68 0.20 7.74
CA ASN A 29 6.89 1.63 7.53
C ASN A 29 6.36 2.14 6.19
N VAL A 30 5.19 1.65 5.78
CA VAL A 30 4.51 2.09 4.56
C VAL A 30 3.53 3.20 4.93
N TRP A 31 3.53 4.26 4.14
CA TRP A 31 2.59 5.37 4.30
C TRP A 31 1.53 5.29 3.21
N ILE A 32 0.27 5.24 3.62
CA ILE A 32 -0.84 5.11 2.70
C ILE A 32 -1.78 6.29 2.89
N GLY A 33 -1.99 7.04 1.82
CA GLY A 33 -2.89 8.18 1.85
C GLY A 33 -4.36 7.77 1.97
N ALA A 34 -5.22 8.74 2.20
CA ALA A 34 -6.65 8.49 2.34
C ALA A 34 -7.24 7.98 1.03
N GLY A 35 -8.22 7.08 1.14
CA GLY A 35 -8.96 6.61 -0.03
C GLY A 35 -8.19 5.71 -0.97
N VAL A 36 -7.11 5.11 -0.51
CA VAL A 36 -6.34 4.18 -1.35
C VAL A 36 -7.05 2.83 -1.38
N HIS A 37 -7.16 2.27 -2.57
CA HIS A 37 -7.68 0.92 -2.79
C HIS A 37 -6.55 0.00 -3.21
N ILE A 38 -6.41 -1.14 -2.56
CA ILE A 38 -5.36 -2.09 -2.85
C ILE A 38 -6.00 -3.40 -3.28
N MET A 39 -5.64 -3.88 -4.46
CA MET A 39 -6.19 -5.10 -4.99
C MET A 39 -5.59 -6.33 -4.32
N GLY A 40 -6.34 -7.41 -4.30
CA GLY A 40 -5.86 -8.66 -3.72
C GLY A 40 -4.60 -9.16 -4.40
N GLY A 41 -3.70 -9.72 -3.60
CA GLY A 41 -2.43 -10.28 -4.09
C GLY A 41 -1.30 -9.28 -4.21
N VAL A 42 -1.55 -8.00 -3.92
CA VAL A 42 -0.53 -6.96 -4.03
C VAL A 42 0.35 -6.94 -2.80
N THR A 43 1.64 -6.75 -3.01
CA THR A 43 2.62 -6.51 -1.94
C THR A 43 3.14 -5.08 -2.07
N ILE A 44 3.07 -4.33 -0.99
CA ILE A 44 3.63 -2.98 -0.94
C ILE A 44 4.92 -3.04 -0.15
N GLY A 45 6.02 -2.70 -0.82
CA GLY A 45 7.36 -2.79 -0.24
C GLY A 45 7.60 -1.77 0.85
N ARG A 46 8.50 -2.09 1.76
CA ARG A 46 8.79 -1.26 2.93
C ARG A 46 9.19 0.15 2.56
N ASN A 47 8.90 1.07 3.44
CA ASN A 47 9.26 2.48 3.32
C ASN A 47 8.64 3.18 2.12
N SER A 48 7.66 2.57 1.45
CA SER A 48 7.00 3.19 0.31
C SER A 48 5.90 4.14 0.74
N VAL A 49 5.60 5.09 -0.10
CA VAL A 49 4.52 6.06 0.12
C VAL A 49 3.51 5.91 -1.00
N ILE A 50 2.26 5.70 -0.65
CA ILE A 50 1.17 5.60 -1.62
C ILE A 50 0.31 6.86 -1.50
N GLY A 51 0.20 7.60 -2.60
CA GLY A 51 -0.56 8.83 -2.62
C GLY A 51 -2.06 8.61 -2.45
N ALA A 52 -2.74 9.61 -1.90
CA ALA A 52 -4.18 9.55 -1.64
C ALA A 52 -4.96 9.24 -2.92
N GLY A 53 -6.02 8.47 -2.79
CA GLY A 53 -6.92 8.16 -3.88
C GLY A 53 -6.37 7.18 -4.91
N SER A 54 -5.23 6.58 -4.66
CA SER A 54 -4.62 5.64 -5.60
C SER A 54 -5.34 4.30 -5.63
N VAL A 55 -5.28 3.62 -6.75
CA VAL A 55 -5.76 2.24 -6.89
C VAL A 55 -4.56 1.38 -7.23
N VAL A 56 -4.11 0.58 -6.27
CA VAL A 56 -2.89 -0.22 -6.39
C VAL A 56 -3.26 -1.59 -6.98
N THR A 57 -2.85 -1.81 -8.21
CA THR A 57 -3.19 -3.03 -8.95
C THR A 57 -2.00 -3.99 -9.09
N LYS A 58 -0.79 -3.52 -8.83
CA LYS A 58 0.43 -4.31 -8.94
C LYS A 58 1.33 -4.05 -7.74
N ASP A 59 2.27 -4.96 -7.52
CA ASP A 59 3.22 -4.80 -6.43
C ASP A 59 3.96 -3.48 -6.52
N VAL A 60 4.22 -2.89 -5.35
CA VAL A 60 4.97 -1.64 -5.23
C VAL A 60 6.32 -1.97 -4.63
N PRO A 61 7.42 -1.60 -5.28
CA PRO A 61 8.76 -1.87 -4.74
C PRO A 61 9.03 -1.09 -3.46
N GLU A 62 10.13 -1.40 -2.83
CA GLU A 62 10.56 -0.71 -1.61
C GLU A 62 11.07 0.69 -1.93
N ASN A 63 10.95 1.59 -0.96
CA ASN A 63 11.56 2.93 -0.99
C ASN A 63 11.15 3.76 -2.19
N VAL A 64 9.87 3.71 -2.55
CA VAL A 64 9.35 4.51 -3.67
C VAL A 64 8.14 5.31 -3.26
N ILE A 65 7.86 6.33 -4.05
CA ILE A 65 6.59 7.05 -4.00
C ILE A 65 5.80 6.60 -5.21
N ALA A 66 4.58 6.14 -4.96
CA ALA A 66 3.68 5.68 -6.02
C ALA A 66 2.31 6.31 -5.84
N ALA A 67 1.64 6.59 -6.94
CA ALA A 67 0.32 7.20 -6.89
C ALA A 67 -0.41 7.02 -8.22
N GLY A 68 -1.70 7.29 -8.20
CA GLY A 68 -2.55 7.34 -9.39
C GLY A 68 -3.49 6.17 -9.53
N VAL A 69 -4.26 6.20 -10.61
CA VAL A 69 -5.24 5.17 -10.99
C VAL A 69 -4.98 4.79 -12.44
N PRO A 70 -4.34 3.66 -12.71
CA PRO A 70 -3.71 2.75 -11.76
C PRO A 70 -2.48 3.34 -11.10
N CYS A 71 -2.17 2.89 -9.89
CA CYS A 71 -1.02 3.37 -9.16
C CYS A 71 0.27 2.99 -9.85
N LYS A 72 1.15 3.96 -10.01
CA LYS A 72 2.46 3.75 -10.65
C LYS A 72 3.54 4.41 -9.82
N VAL A 73 4.73 3.84 -9.89
CA VAL A 73 5.90 4.43 -9.22
C VAL A 73 6.20 5.78 -9.86
N ILE A 74 6.27 6.80 -9.04
CA ILE A 74 6.61 8.14 -9.48
C ILE A 74 8.12 8.34 -9.43
N ARG A 75 8.72 7.99 -8.30
CA ARG A 75 10.17 8.09 -8.12
C ARG A 75 10.60 7.35 -6.85
N GLU A 76 11.90 7.17 -6.71
CA GLU A 76 12.46 6.61 -5.49
C GLU A 76 12.52 7.67 -4.40
N ILE A 77 12.46 7.20 -3.16
CA ILE A 77 12.59 8.06 -2.00
C ILE A 77 14.07 8.32 -1.75
N THR A 78 14.43 9.59 -1.59
CA THR A 78 15.79 10.00 -1.25
C THR A 78 15.88 10.30 0.24
N ASP A 79 17.09 10.50 0.73
CA ASP A 79 17.28 10.88 2.12
C ASP A 79 16.61 12.20 2.45
N LYS A 80 16.59 13.12 1.49
CA LYS A 80 15.89 14.38 1.66
C LYS A 80 14.40 14.16 1.87
N ASP A 81 13.79 13.26 1.09
CA ASP A 81 12.39 12.94 1.25
C ASP A 81 12.09 12.37 2.62
N LYS A 82 12.95 11.50 3.11
CA LYS A 82 12.78 10.93 4.45
C LYS A 82 12.76 12.00 5.51
N THR A 83 13.62 12.99 5.39
CA THR A 83 13.64 14.12 6.31
C THR A 83 12.34 14.91 6.21
N ASP A 84 11.87 15.19 5.02
CA ASP A 84 10.65 15.95 4.79
C ASP A 84 9.42 15.23 5.34
N PHE A 85 9.36 13.90 5.20
CA PHE A 85 8.22 13.13 5.70
C PHE A 85 8.25 12.95 7.22
N LEU A 86 9.42 12.85 7.79
CA LEU A 86 9.58 12.52 9.21
C LEU A 86 9.85 13.74 10.07
N GLY A 87 10.27 14.80 9.48
CA GLY A 87 10.62 16.00 10.17
C GLY A 87 9.59 17.08 10.03
#